data_7528b6580c243b8556fb4445a56593fb
#
_entry.id   7528b6580c243b8556fb4445a56593fb
#
_cell.length_a   1.000
_cell.length_b   1.000
_cell.length_c   1.000
_cell.angle_alpha   90.00
_cell.angle_beta   90.00
_cell.angle_gamma   90.00
#
_symmetry.space_group_name_H-M   'P 1'
#
loop_
_entity.id
_entity.type
_entity.pdbx_description
1 polymer ?
#
loop_
_entity_poly.entity_id
_entity_poly.type
_entity_poly.pdbx_seq_one_letter_code
_entity_poly.pdbx_strand_id
1 'polypeptide(L)'
;MLSMLRKGITTMEMTMRWYGSKFDTVTLKQIRQTAYVTGVITMLYDKQPGELWTQEEIHALKEEVEASGLHISGIESVNVSDAIKTGSADRDKDIDTYIKSLENLGKEDIHMVCYNFMPVFDWTRTELARRRPDGSTVLAYTQEAVDAIDPADMFNSIRGSMNGTVMPGWEPERMAHIKE
;
A
#
# COMPACT_ATOMS: atom_id res chain seq x y z
N MET A 1 8.70 -37.80 11.69
CA MET A 1 10.05 -37.56 12.22
C MET A 1 10.89 -36.75 11.25
N LEU A 2 10.34 -35.66 10.70
CA LEU A 2 11.03 -34.75 9.75
C LEU A 2 10.87 -33.25 10.11
N SER A 3 10.42 -32.91 11.33
CA SER A 3 10.11 -31.51 11.70
C SER A 3 11.17 -30.83 12.59
N MET A 4 12.35 -31.41 12.80
CA MET A 4 13.33 -30.89 13.79
C MET A 4 14.63 -30.35 13.19
N LEU A 5 14.78 -30.16 11.88
CA LEU A 5 16.08 -29.74 11.29
C LEU A 5 16.03 -28.45 10.45
N ARG A 6 15.14 -27.51 10.75
CA ARG A 6 15.16 -26.18 10.09
C ARG A 6 15.21 -24.99 11.06
N LYS A 7 15.95 -25.09 12.15
CA LYS A 7 16.39 -23.92 12.89
C LYS A 7 17.71 -23.44 12.30
N GLY A 8 17.69 -22.37 11.48
CA GLY A 8 18.89 -21.66 11.07
C GLY A 8 19.05 -21.32 9.59
N ILE A 9 18.15 -21.72 8.70
CA ILE A 9 18.18 -21.23 7.32
C ILE A 9 16.99 -20.29 7.14
N THR A 10 17.26 -18.99 7.15
CA THR A 10 16.30 -17.98 6.68
C THR A 10 16.17 -18.19 5.17
N THR A 11 15.15 -18.89 4.72
CA THR A 11 14.88 -19.03 3.29
C THR A 11 14.32 -17.72 2.79
N MET A 12 14.93 -17.16 1.74
CA MET A 12 14.37 -16.02 1.02
C MET A 12 13.02 -16.42 0.42
N GLU A 13 12.02 -15.58 0.60
CA GLU A 13 10.69 -15.78 0.05
C GLU A 13 10.49 -14.89 -1.18
N MET A 14 9.80 -15.43 -2.19
CA MET A 14 9.34 -14.65 -3.34
C MET A 14 7.91 -14.18 -3.09
N THR A 15 7.71 -12.87 -3.11
CA THR A 15 6.41 -12.23 -2.90
C THR A 15 6.04 -11.32 -4.06
N MET A 16 4.76 -11.05 -4.22
CA MET A 16 4.26 -10.02 -5.14
C MET A 16 3.43 -8.99 -4.40
N ARG A 17 3.48 -7.73 -4.86
CA ARG A 17 2.53 -6.71 -4.42
C ARG A 17 1.14 -7.04 -4.95
N TRP A 18 0.13 -6.90 -4.09
CA TRP A 18 -1.28 -7.02 -4.46
C TRP A 18 -2.08 -5.88 -3.85
N TYR A 19 -2.84 -5.18 -4.70
CA TYR A 19 -3.58 -3.98 -4.33
C TYR A 19 -5.03 -4.25 -3.90
N GLY A 20 -5.36 -5.50 -3.56
CA GLY A 20 -6.70 -5.87 -3.12
C GLY A 20 -7.66 -6.13 -4.29
N SER A 21 -8.70 -6.92 -4.05
CA SER A 21 -9.67 -7.33 -5.08
C SER A 21 -10.46 -6.19 -5.70
N LYS A 22 -10.56 -5.03 -5.01
CA LYS A 22 -11.26 -3.85 -5.51
C LYS A 22 -10.41 -2.96 -6.42
N PHE A 23 -9.08 -2.98 -6.26
CA PHE A 23 -8.17 -2.01 -6.85
C PHE A 23 -7.17 -2.64 -7.82
N ASP A 24 -6.89 -3.94 -7.70
CA ASP A 24 -5.95 -4.64 -8.56
C ASP A 24 -6.65 -5.32 -9.73
N THR A 25 -6.05 -5.25 -10.90
CA THR A 25 -6.49 -6.01 -12.07
C THR A 25 -5.90 -7.42 -12.09
N VAL A 26 -4.84 -7.66 -11.28
CA VAL A 26 -4.21 -8.97 -11.10
C VAL A 26 -4.87 -9.68 -9.92
N THR A 27 -5.39 -10.86 -10.17
CA THR A 27 -6.05 -11.66 -9.15
C THR A 27 -5.06 -12.50 -8.33
N LEU A 28 -5.40 -12.82 -7.08
CA LEU A 28 -4.61 -13.75 -6.25
C LEU A 28 -4.39 -15.09 -6.95
N LYS A 29 -5.35 -15.55 -7.74
CA LYS A 29 -5.21 -16.77 -8.55
C LYS A 29 -4.09 -16.66 -9.58
N GLN A 30 -3.94 -15.53 -10.24
CA GLN A 30 -2.85 -15.26 -11.18
C GLN A 30 -1.51 -15.16 -10.46
N ILE A 31 -1.46 -14.49 -9.31
CA ILE A 31 -0.27 -14.43 -8.46
C ILE A 31 0.15 -15.85 -8.04
N ARG A 32 -0.79 -16.67 -7.61
CA ARG A 32 -0.52 -18.06 -7.20
C ARG A 32 0.06 -18.92 -8.31
N GLN A 33 -0.21 -18.61 -9.58
CA GLN A 33 0.35 -19.30 -10.74
C GLN A 33 1.80 -18.90 -11.06
N THR A 34 2.29 -17.82 -10.46
CA THR A 34 3.68 -17.36 -10.67
C THR A 34 4.63 -18.28 -9.92
N ALA A 35 5.63 -18.78 -10.64
CA ALA A 35 6.58 -19.75 -10.09
C ALA A 35 7.30 -19.17 -8.85
N TYR A 36 7.38 -19.97 -7.79
CA TYR A 36 8.04 -19.69 -6.52
C TYR A 36 7.41 -18.57 -5.67
N VAL A 37 6.35 -17.91 -6.13
CA VAL A 37 5.63 -16.93 -5.31
C VAL A 37 4.74 -17.67 -4.33
N THR A 38 4.91 -17.38 -3.04
CA THR A 38 4.18 -18.02 -1.94
C THR A 38 3.41 -17.01 -1.10
N GLY A 39 3.76 -15.73 -1.18
CA GLY A 39 3.12 -14.69 -0.40
C GLY A 39 2.88 -13.39 -1.16
N VAL A 40 2.13 -12.52 -0.53
CA VAL A 40 1.83 -11.17 -1.02
C VAL A 40 2.21 -10.10 0.00
N ILE A 41 2.57 -8.94 -0.53
CA ILE A 41 2.64 -7.69 0.23
C ILE A 41 1.38 -6.89 -0.13
N THR A 42 0.59 -6.53 0.86
CA THR A 42 -0.71 -5.88 0.65
C THR A 42 -1.04 -4.89 1.78
N MET A 43 -2.22 -4.31 1.77
CA MET A 43 -2.75 -3.45 2.83
C MET A 43 -4.29 -3.39 2.78
N LEU A 44 -4.92 -2.75 3.76
CA LEU A 44 -6.32 -2.36 3.69
C LEU A 44 -6.44 -1.04 2.92
N TYR A 45 -6.72 -1.13 1.61
CA TYR A 45 -6.70 0.02 0.68
C TYR A 45 -7.86 1.00 0.84
N ASP A 46 -8.92 0.62 1.54
CA ASP A 46 -10.07 1.46 1.84
C ASP A 46 -9.97 2.19 3.19
N LYS A 47 -8.85 2.05 3.89
CA LYS A 47 -8.59 2.76 5.15
C LYS A 47 -7.92 4.11 4.91
N GLN A 48 -8.47 5.12 5.60
CA GLN A 48 -7.85 6.45 5.62
C GLN A 48 -6.68 6.51 6.61
N PRO A 49 -5.68 7.39 6.38
CA PRO A 49 -4.65 7.65 7.37
C PRO A 49 -5.25 8.09 8.71
N GLY A 50 -4.85 7.46 9.81
CA GLY A 50 -5.40 7.73 11.14
C GLY A 50 -6.61 6.87 11.52
N GLU A 51 -7.17 6.07 10.60
CA GLU A 51 -8.21 5.10 10.92
C GLU A 51 -7.65 3.83 11.54
N LEU A 52 -8.40 3.30 12.50
CA LEU A 52 -8.07 2.01 13.13
C LEU A 52 -8.27 0.85 12.14
N TRP A 53 -7.26 0.01 12.03
CA TRP A 53 -7.37 -1.30 11.42
C TRP A 53 -7.88 -2.29 12.48
N THR A 54 -9.13 -2.71 12.36
CA THR A 54 -9.70 -3.66 13.31
C THR A 54 -9.16 -5.07 13.05
N GLN A 55 -9.21 -5.92 14.08
CA GLN A 55 -8.75 -7.29 13.92
C GLN A 55 -9.62 -8.06 12.93
N GLU A 56 -10.92 -7.79 12.91
CA GLU A 56 -11.88 -8.42 12.01
C GLU A 56 -11.58 -8.11 10.53
N GLU A 57 -11.22 -6.85 10.22
CA GLU A 57 -10.87 -6.44 8.86
C GLU A 57 -9.55 -7.06 8.41
N ILE A 58 -8.57 -7.11 9.30
CA ILE A 58 -7.27 -7.77 9.03
C ILE A 58 -7.47 -9.27 8.82
N HIS A 59 -8.30 -9.90 9.66
CA HIS A 59 -8.64 -11.31 9.56
C HIS A 59 -9.32 -11.63 8.21
N ALA A 60 -10.30 -10.81 7.80
CA ALA A 60 -10.97 -10.98 6.52
C ALA A 60 -10.02 -10.87 5.32
N LEU A 61 -9.08 -9.91 5.35
CA LEU A 61 -8.03 -9.80 4.33
C LEU A 61 -7.13 -11.04 4.31
N LYS A 62 -6.76 -11.53 5.49
CA LYS A 62 -5.94 -12.74 5.64
C LYS A 62 -6.64 -13.97 5.07
N GLU A 63 -7.92 -14.18 5.42
CA GLU A 63 -8.72 -15.27 4.87
C GLU A 63 -8.84 -15.21 3.35
N GLU A 64 -9.04 -14.02 2.76
CA GLU A 64 -9.09 -13.84 1.31
C GLU A 64 -7.80 -14.30 0.63
N VAL A 65 -6.66 -13.93 1.19
CA VAL A 65 -5.34 -14.31 0.66
C VAL A 65 -5.09 -15.82 0.83
N GLU A 66 -5.35 -16.36 2.01
CA GLU A 66 -5.11 -17.77 2.35
C GLU A 66 -6.02 -18.73 1.57
N ALA A 67 -7.25 -18.34 1.24
CA ALA A 67 -8.14 -19.09 0.37
C ALA A 67 -7.58 -19.34 -1.04
N SER A 68 -6.62 -18.51 -1.46
CA SER A 68 -5.91 -18.66 -2.74
C SER A 68 -4.65 -19.54 -2.64
N GLY A 69 -4.30 -20.05 -1.45
CA GLY A 69 -3.08 -20.80 -1.18
C GLY A 69 -1.82 -19.93 -1.13
N LEU A 70 -1.99 -18.65 -0.86
CA LEU A 70 -0.93 -17.66 -0.56
C LEU A 70 -1.00 -17.27 0.92
N HIS A 71 -0.06 -16.47 1.40
CA HIS A 71 -0.14 -15.85 2.72
C HIS A 71 0.27 -14.37 2.64
N ILE A 72 -0.05 -13.61 3.68
CA ILE A 72 0.40 -12.23 3.80
C ILE A 72 1.81 -12.24 4.37
N SER A 73 2.81 -11.90 3.55
CA SER A 73 4.21 -11.80 3.98
C SER A 73 4.52 -10.48 4.65
N GLY A 74 3.71 -9.47 4.41
CA GLY A 74 3.83 -8.16 5.04
C GLY A 74 2.80 -7.15 4.58
N ILE A 75 2.72 -6.08 5.32
CA ILE A 75 1.86 -4.93 5.04
C ILE A 75 2.72 -3.77 4.53
N GLU A 76 2.32 -3.21 3.42
CA GLU A 76 2.88 -1.97 2.89
C GLU A 76 1.74 -1.09 2.35
N SER A 77 1.30 -0.13 3.14
CA SER A 77 1.73 0.30 4.47
C SER A 77 0.52 0.53 5.38
N VAL A 78 0.75 0.58 6.68
CA VAL A 78 -0.19 1.31 7.55
C VAL A 78 0.15 2.79 7.41
N ASN A 79 -0.79 3.57 6.86
CA ASN A 79 -0.54 4.97 6.51
C ASN A 79 -0.39 5.84 7.76
N VAL A 80 0.71 6.60 7.83
CA VAL A 80 0.93 7.59 8.87
C VAL A 80 0.09 8.83 8.57
N SER A 81 -0.73 9.28 9.54
CA SER A 81 -1.61 10.44 9.35
C SER A 81 -0.82 11.74 9.25
N ASP A 82 -1.45 12.76 8.66
CA ASP A 82 -0.86 14.10 8.58
C ASP A 82 -0.74 14.74 9.97
N ALA A 83 -1.62 14.41 10.90
CA ALA A 83 -1.53 14.87 12.29
C ALA A 83 -0.22 14.42 12.95
N ILE A 84 0.21 13.17 12.71
CA ILE A 84 1.50 12.67 13.21
C ILE A 84 2.66 13.39 12.52
N LYS A 85 2.59 13.55 11.19
CA LYS A 85 3.67 14.15 10.39
C LYS A 85 3.91 15.62 10.73
N THR A 86 2.84 16.37 10.98
CA THR A 86 2.90 17.81 11.27
C THR A 86 2.95 18.15 12.76
N GLY A 87 2.71 17.17 13.64
CA GLY A 87 2.65 17.39 15.09
C GLY A 87 1.42 18.18 15.51
N SER A 88 0.30 18.06 14.80
CA SER A 88 -0.94 18.77 15.11
C SER A 88 -1.63 18.24 16.38
N ALA A 89 -2.76 18.86 16.76
CA ALA A 89 -3.47 18.56 18.02
C ALA A 89 -3.92 17.08 18.13
N ASP A 90 -4.27 16.44 17.01
CA ASP A 90 -4.72 15.04 16.98
C ASP A 90 -3.57 14.01 16.94
N ARG A 91 -2.31 14.47 16.93
CA ARG A 91 -1.12 13.62 16.82
C ARG A 91 -1.12 12.45 17.78
N ASP A 92 -1.34 12.69 19.06
CA ASP A 92 -1.21 11.65 20.09
C ASP A 92 -2.33 10.60 19.98
N LYS A 93 -3.54 11.03 19.64
CA LYS A 93 -4.67 10.14 19.33
C LYS A 93 -4.36 9.25 18.13
N ASP A 94 -3.80 9.81 17.07
CA ASP A 94 -3.49 9.04 15.87
C ASP A 94 -2.31 8.08 16.08
N ILE A 95 -1.35 8.45 16.95
CA ILE A 95 -0.28 7.53 17.39
C ILE A 95 -0.88 6.33 18.13
N ASP A 96 -1.80 6.55 19.06
CA ASP A 96 -2.47 5.47 19.79
C ASP A 96 -3.25 4.55 18.84
N THR A 97 -3.93 5.12 17.86
CA THR A 97 -4.65 4.38 16.81
C THR A 97 -3.68 3.55 15.95
N TYR A 98 -2.54 4.14 15.58
CA TYR A 98 -1.50 3.46 14.81
C TYR A 98 -0.91 2.27 15.59
N ILE A 99 -0.56 2.47 16.87
CA ILE A 99 -0.07 1.41 17.76
C ILE A 99 -1.10 0.28 17.84
N LYS A 100 -2.38 0.62 18.02
CA LYS A 100 -3.45 -0.38 18.11
C LYS A 100 -3.60 -1.18 16.82
N SER A 101 -3.45 -0.54 15.66
CA SER A 101 -3.47 -1.23 14.37
C SER A 101 -2.31 -2.21 14.23
N LEU A 102 -1.10 -1.84 14.68
CA LEU A 102 0.05 -2.75 14.70
C LEU A 102 -0.16 -3.94 15.65
N GLU A 103 -0.74 -3.71 16.84
CA GLU A 103 -1.08 -4.78 17.76
C GLU A 103 -2.09 -5.77 17.15
N ASN A 104 -3.08 -5.26 16.41
CA ASN A 104 -4.07 -6.10 15.74
C ASN A 104 -3.45 -6.92 14.59
N LEU A 105 -2.51 -6.36 13.83
CA LEU A 105 -1.72 -7.09 12.84
C LEU A 105 -0.89 -8.21 13.50
N GLY A 106 -0.26 -7.91 14.63
CA GLY A 106 0.51 -8.92 15.39
C GLY A 106 -0.35 -10.08 15.90
N LYS A 107 -1.62 -9.83 16.29
CA LYS A 107 -2.56 -10.89 16.70
C LYS A 107 -2.95 -11.82 15.54
N GLU A 108 -2.93 -11.30 14.32
CA GLU A 108 -3.16 -12.09 13.10
C GLU A 108 -1.89 -12.73 12.54
N ASP A 109 -0.80 -12.72 13.30
CA ASP A 109 0.51 -13.31 12.93
C ASP A 109 1.17 -12.59 11.74
N ILE A 110 0.88 -11.30 11.55
CA ILE A 110 1.50 -10.45 10.54
C ILE A 110 2.56 -9.59 11.22
N HIS A 111 3.84 -9.93 11.01
CA HIS A 111 4.96 -9.35 11.76
C HIS A 111 5.82 -8.37 10.96
N MET A 112 5.56 -8.20 9.66
CA MET A 112 6.27 -7.24 8.82
C MET A 112 5.33 -6.13 8.39
N VAL A 113 5.65 -4.90 8.80
CA VAL A 113 4.93 -3.69 8.40
C VAL A 113 5.94 -2.66 7.91
N CYS A 114 5.79 -2.24 6.67
CA CYS A 114 6.47 -1.06 6.17
C CYS A 114 5.66 0.18 6.55
N TYR A 115 6.34 1.28 6.86
CA TYR A 115 5.70 2.56 7.02
C TYR A 115 6.37 3.61 6.14
N ASN A 116 5.59 4.57 5.69
CA ASN A 116 6.06 5.68 4.89
C ASN A 116 5.78 6.99 5.62
N PHE A 117 6.84 7.76 5.86
CA PHE A 117 6.74 9.08 6.48
C PHE A 117 6.94 10.16 5.40
N MET A 118 6.04 10.17 4.43
CA MET A 118 6.10 11.11 3.31
C MET A 118 5.44 12.43 3.71
N PRO A 119 6.11 13.57 3.56
CA PRO A 119 5.61 14.84 4.14
C PRO A 119 4.35 15.36 3.45
N VAL A 120 4.27 15.34 2.12
CA VAL A 120 3.13 15.89 1.37
C VAL A 120 2.69 14.91 0.29
N PHE A 121 3.62 14.49 -0.55
CA PHE A 121 3.34 13.61 -1.68
C PHE A 121 3.91 12.23 -1.42
N ASP A 122 3.17 11.24 -1.88
CA ASP A 122 3.69 9.90 -2.11
C ASP A 122 4.59 9.92 -3.36
N TRP A 123 4.88 8.79 -3.95
CA TRP A 123 5.77 8.72 -5.09
C TRP A 123 5.25 9.52 -6.28
N THR A 124 6.07 10.44 -6.78
CA THR A 124 5.75 11.20 -7.97
C THR A 124 6.11 10.39 -9.21
N ARG A 125 5.14 10.26 -10.12
CA ARG A 125 5.30 9.65 -11.44
C ARG A 125 4.72 10.59 -12.48
N THR A 126 5.47 10.82 -13.55
CA THR A 126 5.01 11.67 -14.67
C THR A 126 4.39 10.85 -15.79
N GLU A 127 4.68 9.53 -15.81
CA GLU A 127 4.13 8.60 -16.80
C GLU A 127 3.96 7.23 -16.16
N LEU A 128 2.74 6.69 -16.24
CA LEU A 128 2.40 5.42 -15.58
C LEU A 128 2.62 4.19 -16.46
N ALA A 129 2.84 4.37 -17.75
CA ALA A 129 2.95 3.27 -18.72
C ALA A 129 3.96 3.58 -19.84
N ARG A 130 5.14 4.08 -19.49
CA ARG A 130 6.20 4.31 -20.46
C ARG A 130 6.62 3.00 -21.12
N ARG A 131 6.48 2.94 -22.45
CA ARG A 131 6.91 1.76 -23.20
C ARG A 131 8.42 1.64 -23.27
N ARG A 132 8.91 0.43 -23.08
CA ARG A 132 10.30 0.05 -23.27
C ARG A 132 10.50 -0.63 -24.62
N PRO A 133 11.77 -0.73 -25.13
CA PRO A 133 12.06 -1.40 -26.40
C PRO A 133 11.63 -2.87 -26.45
N ASP A 134 11.58 -3.55 -25.31
CA ASP A 134 11.13 -4.95 -25.18
C ASP A 134 9.58 -5.10 -25.18
N GLY A 135 8.85 -3.98 -25.32
CA GLY A 135 7.39 -3.95 -25.32
C GLY A 135 6.75 -3.90 -23.93
N SER A 136 7.52 -4.02 -22.85
CA SER A 136 7.02 -3.85 -21.48
C SER A 136 6.69 -2.39 -21.19
N THR A 137 5.94 -2.14 -20.11
CA THR A 137 5.67 -0.80 -19.60
C THR A 137 6.27 -0.64 -18.21
N VAL A 138 6.68 0.58 -17.88
CA VAL A 138 7.22 0.94 -16.57
C VAL A 138 6.69 2.29 -16.11
N LEU A 139 6.66 2.48 -14.81
CA LEU A 139 6.50 3.80 -14.20
C LEU A 139 7.75 4.64 -14.52
N ALA A 140 7.56 5.90 -14.86
CA ALA A 140 8.68 6.79 -15.16
C ALA A 140 8.48 8.19 -14.55
N TYR A 141 9.60 8.87 -14.37
CA TYR A 141 9.67 10.23 -13.88
C TYR A 141 10.57 11.04 -14.83
N THR A 142 10.16 12.26 -15.14
CA THR A 142 10.99 13.25 -15.80
C THR A 142 10.81 14.60 -15.10
N GLN A 143 11.90 15.28 -14.82
CA GLN A 143 11.88 16.57 -14.12
C GLN A 143 11.16 17.63 -14.95
N GLU A 144 11.39 17.66 -16.26
CA GLU A 144 10.77 18.61 -17.17
C GLU A 144 9.23 18.53 -17.15
N ALA A 145 8.68 17.32 -16.99
CA ALA A 145 7.24 17.13 -16.87
C ALA A 145 6.73 17.64 -15.53
N VAL A 146 7.50 17.48 -14.46
CA VAL A 146 7.14 18.02 -13.14
C VAL A 146 7.18 19.55 -13.13
N ASP A 147 8.23 20.15 -13.71
CA ASP A 147 8.40 21.60 -13.77
C ASP A 147 7.31 22.27 -14.63
N ALA A 148 6.73 21.52 -15.57
CA ALA A 148 5.65 22.00 -16.43
C ALA A 148 4.24 21.82 -15.80
N ILE A 149 4.11 21.14 -14.66
CA ILE A 149 2.82 20.89 -14.01
C ILE A 149 2.37 22.17 -13.30
N ASP A 150 1.18 22.65 -13.67
CA ASP A 150 0.45 23.57 -12.80
C ASP A 150 0.03 22.78 -11.54
N PRO A 151 0.42 23.19 -10.34
CA PRO A 151 0.00 22.52 -9.11
C PRO A 151 -1.51 22.35 -8.98
N ALA A 152 -2.30 23.25 -9.59
CA ALA A 152 -3.76 23.16 -9.63
C ALA A 152 -4.26 22.01 -10.50
N ASP A 153 -3.54 21.64 -11.58
CA ASP A 153 -3.92 20.59 -12.52
C ASP A 153 -3.26 19.23 -12.23
N MET A 154 -2.21 19.20 -11.41
CA MET A 154 -1.47 17.98 -11.06
C MET A 154 -2.41 16.87 -10.55
N PHE A 155 -3.41 17.25 -9.77
CA PHE A 155 -4.38 16.33 -9.19
C PHE A 155 -5.43 15.82 -10.18
N ASN A 156 -5.76 16.61 -11.20
CA ASN A 156 -6.71 16.19 -12.24
C ASN A 156 -6.10 15.13 -13.18
N SER A 157 -4.80 15.23 -13.48
CA SER A 157 -4.10 14.24 -14.31
C SER A 157 -3.91 12.90 -13.60
N ILE A 158 -3.67 12.89 -12.29
CA ILE A 158 -3.57 11.66 -11.50
C ILE A 158 -4.94 10.99 -11.37
N ARG A 159 -6.03 11.76 -11.21
CA ARG A 159 -7.41 11.22 -11.19
C ARG A 159 -7.78 10.47 -12.47
N GLY A 160 -7.36 10.96 -13.61
CA GLY A 160 -7.65 10.33 -14.91
C GLY A 160 -6.99 8.95 -15.09
N SER A 161 -5.90 8.69 -14.38
CA SER A 161 -5.17 7.43 -14.47
C SER A 161 -5.71 6.31 -13.58
N MET A 162 -6.65 6.62 -12.68
CA MET A 162 -7.13 5.69 -11.64
C MET A 162 -8.58 5.23 -11.82
N ASN A 163 -9.13 5.27 -13.04
CA ASN A 163 -10.50 4.85 -13.36
C ASN A 163 -11.58 5.44 -12.44
N GLY A 164 -11.38 6.67 -11.97
CA GLY A 164 -12.32 7.36 -11.08
C GLY A 164 -12.26 6.95 -9.61
N THR A 165 -11.36 6.06 -9.24
CA THR A 165 -11.14 5.67 -7.84
C THR A 165 -10.27 6.73 -7.15
N VAL A 166 -10.75 7.27 -6.03
CA VAL A 166 -9.97 8.19 -5.19
C VAL A 166 -9.15 7.33 -4.23
N MET A 167 -7.83 7.43 -4.29
CA MET A 167 -6.97 6.77 -3.31
C MET A 167 -7.05 7.46 -1.95
N PRO A 168 -6.92 6.70 -0.84
CA PRO A 168 -6.83 7.26 0.49
C PRO A 168 -5.73 8.34 0.58
N GLY A 169 -6.08 9.50 1.11
CA GLY A 169 -5.20 10.67 1.18
C GLY A 169 -5.28 11.63 -0.03
N TRP A 170 -6.10 11.31 -1.05
CA TRP A 170 -6.30 12.13 -2.23
C TRP A 170 -7.75 12.64 -2.36
N GLU A 171 -8.45 12.76 -1.23
CA GLU A 171 -9.81 13.25 -1.18
C GLU A 171 -9.89 14.71 -1.66
N PRO A 172 -10.98 15.12 -2.34
CA PRO A 172 -11.14 16.46 -2.88
C PRO A 172 -10.98 17.57 -1.82
N GLU A 173 -11.44 17.33 -0.60
CA GLU A 173 -11.34 18.29 0.51
C GLU A 173 -9.90 18.50 0.94
N ARG A 174 -9.13 17.43 1.10
CA ARG A 174 -7.70 17.50 1.42
C ARG A 174 -6.91 18.20 0.31
N MET A 175 -7.26 17.93 -0.95
CA MET A 175 -6.62 18.55 -2.10
C MET A 175 -6.93 20.04 -2.21
N ALA A 176 -8.08 20.52 -1.72
CA ALA A 176 -8.41 21.93 -1.67
C ALA A 176 -7.48 22.70 -0.71
N HIS A 177 -7.12 22.11 0.43
CA HIS A 177 -6.19 22.72 1.40
C HIS A 177 -4.74 22.82 0.92
N ILE A 178 -4.32 21.99 -0.04
CA ILE A 178 -2.95 22.07 -0.61
C ILE A 178 -2.83 23.26 -1.58
N LYS A 179 -3.95 23.80 -2.06
CA LYS A 179 -3.99 24.96 -2.98
C LYS A 179 -3.93 26.31 -2.24
N GLU A 180 -4.17 26.35 -0.94
CA GLU A 180 -4.06 27.54 -0.09
C GLU A 180 -2.66 27.69 0.48
#